data_2277448a8bc715f166355ea439fea44f
#
_entry.id   2277448a8bc715f166355ea439fea44f
#
_cell.length_a   1.000
_cell.length_b   1.000
_cell.length_c   1.000
_cell.angle_alpha   90.00
_cell.angle_beta   90.00
_cell.angle_gamma   90.00
#
_symmetry.space_group_name_H-M   'P 1'
#
loop_
_entity.id
_entity.type
_entity.pdbx_description
1 polymer ?
#
loop_
_entity_poly.entity_id
_entity_poly.type
_entity_poly.pdbx_seq_one_letter_code
_entity_poly.pdbx_strand_id
1 'polypeptide(L)'
;MPQTVEAINHAKAAKVPMIVAINKCDRPEANPDKVRTELLQHEVIVEAMSGEVQDVEVSAITGTGIDELLDAIALQSEILELKANNKRAAHGAVIEAQLDVGRGPVATVLVQNGTLKQGNIFVVGEQWGKVRALINDKSERIKEAGPSVPVEVLGLNGTPEAGDVLNVVETEAQAR
;
A
#
# COMPACT_ATOMS: atom_id res chain seq x y z
N MET A 1 -0.46 -16.98 14.78
CA MET A 1 -0.19 -16.01 13.72
C MET A 1 -0.91 -16.33 12.38
N PRO A 2 -2.22 -16.52 12.36
CA PRO A 2 -2.92 -16.88 11.11
C PRO A 2 -2.91 -15.76 10.06
N GLN A 3 -2.97 -14.49 10.49
CA GLN A 3 -2.90 -13.36 9.56
C GLN A 3 -1.53 -13.25 8.87
N THR A 4 -0.46 -13.57 9.58
CA THR A 4 0.89 -13.56 9.01
C THR A 4 1.04 -14.65 7.96
N VAL A 5 0.53 -15.84 8.21
CA VAL A 5 0.55 -16.95 7.25
C VAL A 5 -0.22 -16.58 5.99
N GLU A 6 -1.38 -15.98 6.14
CA GLU A 6 -2.19 -15.50 5.02
C GLU A 6 -1.43 -14.47 4.19
N ALA A 7 -0.80 -13.48 4.84
CA ALA A 7 -0.01 -12.46 4.16
C ALA A 7 1.15 -13.07 3.38
N ILE A 8 1.85 -14.04 3.95
CA ILE A 8 2.95 -14.75 3.29
C ILE A 8 2.44 -15.47 2.03
N ASN A 9 1.32 -16.17 2.15
CA ASN A 9 0.76 -16.91 1.04
C ASN A 9 0.33 -15.99 -0.11
N HIS A 10 -0.28 -14.84 0.21
CA HIS A 10 -0.64 -13.84 -0.79
C HIS A 10 0.59 -13.25 -1.50
N ALA A 11 1.63 -12.93 -0.74
CA ALA A 11 2.86 -12.37 -1.31
C ALA A 11 3.55 -13.38 -2.25
N LYS A 12 3.61 -14.66 -1.86
CA LYS A 12 4.18 -15.71 -2.70
C LYS A 12 3.36 -15.94 -3.96
N ALA A 13 2.04 -15.95 -3.85
CA ALA A 13 1.15 -16.13 -4.99
C ALA A 13 1.29 -14.98 -6.00
N ALA A 14 1.48 -13.76 -5.51
CA ALA A 14 1.71 -12.58 -6.36
C ALA A 14 3.14 -12.48 -6.87
N LYS A 15 4.06 -13.32 -6.37
CA LYS A 15 5.49 -13.31 -6.73
C LYS A 15 6.17 -11.96 -6.48
N VAL A 16 5.79 -11.31 -5.39
CA VAL A 16 6.39 -10.03 -4.99
C VAL A 16 7.50 -10.25 -3.96
N PRO A 17 8.55 -9.41 -3.97
CA PRO A 17 9.59 -9.47 -2.94
C PRO A 17 9.02 -9.12 -1.56
N MET A 18 9.65 -9.67 -0.52
CA MET A 18 9.22 -9.43 0.86
C MET A 18 10.34 -8.86 1.70
N ILE A 19 9.96 -8.03 2.67
CA ILE A 19 10.83 -7.58 3.75
C ILE A 19 10.08 -7.88 5.04
N VAL A 20 10.77 -8.48 6.01
CA VAL A 20 10.17 -8.84 7.29
C VAL A 20 10.53 -7.81 8.34
N ALA A 21 9.52 -7.19 8.94
CA ALA A 21 9.69 -6.31 10.09
C ALA A 21 9.21 -7.05 11.34
N ILE A 22 10.16 -7.37 12.23
CA ILE A 22 9.84 -8.04 13.50
C ILE A 22 9.58 -6.95 14.52
N ASN A 23 8.30 -6.68 14.76
CA ASN A 23 7.87 -5.58 15.61
C ASN A 23 7.80 -5.97 17.09
N LYS A 24 7.60 -4.99 17.93
CA LYS A 24 7.43 -5.14 19.38
C LYS A 24 8.67 -5.71 20.09
N CYS A 25 9.86 -5.44 19.56
CA CYS A 25 11.11 -5.90 20.14
C CYS A 25 11.44 -5.24 21.49
N ASP A 26 10.70 -4.19 21.86
CA ASP A 26 10.79 -3.53 23.17
C ASP A 26 10.15 -4.32 24.30
N ARG A 27 9.31 -5.33 24.00
CA ARG A 27 8.62 -6.11 25.02
C ARG A 27 9.56 -7.13 25.66
N PRO A 28 9.44 -7.36 26.99
CA PRO A 28 10.26 -8.37 27.69
C PRO A 28 10.13 -9.77 27.13
N GLU A 29 8.93 -10.14 26.62
CA GLU A 29 8.65 -11.45 26.03
C GLU A 29 9.08 -11.55 24.56
N ALA A 30 9.67 -10.52 23.99
CA ALA A 30 10.10 -10.53 22.59
C ALA A 30 11.16 -11.60 22.32
N ASN A 31 10.96 -12.39 21.28
CA ASN A 31 11.92 -13.40 20.85
C ASN A 31 12.00 -13.38 19.31
N PRO A 32 12.83 -12.47 18.73
CA PRO A 32 12.97 -12.37 17.28
C PRO A 32 13.44 -13.67 16.60
N ASP A 33 14.32 -14.43 17.23
CA ASP A 33 14.83 -15.67 16.65
C ASP A 33 13.74 -16.74 16.54
N LYS A 34 12.80 -16.77 17.48
CA LYS A 34 11.63 -17.65 17.41
C LYS A 34 10.76 -17.29 16.21
N VAL A 35 10.56 -16.00 15.97
CA VAL A 35 9.79 -15.53 14.81
C VAL A 35 10.48 -15.94 13.51
N ARG A 36 11.80 -15.79 13.43
CA ARG A 36 12.58 -16.20 12.26
C ARG A 36 12.46 -17.70 12.01
N THR A 37 12.48 -18.51 13.06
CA THR A 37 12.31 -19.96 12.96
C THR A 37 10.91 -20.33 12.46
N GLU A 38 9.88 -19.65 12.96
CA GLU A 38 8.51 -19.87 12.50
C GLU A 38 8.34 -19.49 11.02
N LEU A 39 8.97 -18.39 10.59
CA LEU A 39 8.96 -17.96 9.18
C LEU A 39 9.64 -19.02 8.29
N LEU A 40 10.71 -19.64 8.76
CA LEU A 40 11.39 -20.70 8.02
C LEU A 40 10.46 -21.87 7.74
N GLN A 41 9.58 -22.22 8.69
CA GLN A 41 8.59 -23.28 8.51
C GLN A 41 7.60 -22.96 7.38
N HIS A 42 7.42 -21.69 7.04
CA HIS A 42 6.58 -21.22 5.92
C HIS A 42 7.40 -20.88 4.67
N GLU A 43 8.62 -21.40 4.59
CA GLU A 43 9.53 -21.18 3.46
C GLU A 43 9.95 -19.72 3.25
N VAL A 44 9.91 -18.90 4.31
CA VAL A 44 10.45 -17.55 4.32
C VAL A 44 11.81 -17.61 5.03
N ILE A 45 12.88 -17.57 4.25
CA ILE A 45 14.24 -17.68 4.79
C ILE A 45 14.85 -16.27 4.79
N VAL A 46 15.07 -15.72 6.00
CA VAL A 46 15.62 -14.38 6.18
C VAL A 46 17.15 -14.38 6.10
N GLU A 47 17.74 -13.20 5.86
CA GLU A 47 19.21 -13.07 5.75
C GLU A 47 19.96 -13.57 6.98
N ALA A 48 19.39 -13.38 8.17
CA ALA A 48 19.99 -13.89 9.41
C ALA A 48 20.13 -15.41 9.43
N MET A 49 19.38 -16.12 8.60
CA MET A 49 19.41 -17.58 8.45
C MET A 49 19.95 -18.00 7.06
N SER A 50 20.76 -17.14 6.46
CA SER A 50 21.40 -17.36 5.15
C SER A 50 20.42 -17.39 3.97
N GLY A 51 19.27 -16.72 4.12
CA GLY A 51 18.28 -16.58 3.05
C GLY A 51 18.40 -15.26 2.29
N GLU A 52 17.41 -15.01 1.42
CA GLU A 52 17.39 -13.83 0.58
C GLU A 52 16.44 -12.73 1.06
N VAL A 53 15.55 -13.03 2.00
CA VAL A 53 14.56 -12.09 2.52
C VAL A 53 15.21 -11.20 3.58
N GLN A 54 15.14 -9.88 3.40
CA GLN A 54 15.63 -8.94 4.40
C GLN A 54 14.73 -8.93 5.62
N ASP A 55 15.33 -8.87 6.82
CA ASP A 55 14.59 -8.79 8.07
C ASP A 55 15.16 -7.67 8.96
N VAL A 56 14.28 -6.99 9.68
CA VAL A 56 14.65 -5.89 10.59
C VAL A 56 13.86 -6.03 11.88
N GLU A 57 14.57 -5.94 13.01
CA GLU A 57 13.94 -5.90 14.33
C GLU A 57 13.55 -4.45 14.63
N VAL A 58 12.26 -4.23 14.91
CA VAL A 58 11.71 -2.88 15.11
C VAL A 58 10.83 -2.77 16.34
N SER A 59 10.67 -1.55 16.84
CA SER A 59 9.65 -1.22 17.83
C SER A 59 8.99 0.10 17.43
N ALA A 60 7.72 0.04 17.09
CA ALA A 60 6.96 1.22 16.72
C ALA A 60 6.81 2.19 17.92
N ILE A 61 6.79 1.66 19.13
CA ILE A 61 6.64 2.47 20.36
C ILE A 61 7.91 3.26 20.65
N THR A 62 9.09 2.63 20.57
CA THR A 62 10.36 3.27 20.87
C THR A 62 11.05 3.91 19.65
N GLY A 63 10.58 3.57 18.45
CA GLY A 63 11.21 4.02 17.21
C GLY A 63 12.47 3.24 16.81
N THR A 64 12.83 2.21 17.57
CA THR A 64 14.03 1.40 17.31
C THR A 64 13.87 0.64 15.99
N GLY A 65 14.91 0.68 15.15
CA GLY A 65 14.96 -0.09 13.92
C GLY A 65 14.14 0.48 12.76
N ILE A 66 13.38 1.55 12.97
CA ILE A 66 12.54 2.14 11.91
C ILE A 66 13.39 2.69 10.77
N ASP A 67 14.49 3.36 11.07
CA ASP A 67 15.39 3.90 10.05
C ASP A 67 16.01 2.77 9.21
N GLU A 68 16.43 1.69 9.86
CA GLU A 68 16.96 0.51 9.17
C GLU A 68 15.89 -0.15 8.29
N LEU A 69 14.64 -0.17 8.74
CA LEU A 69 13.53 -0.70 7.95
C LEU A 69 13.31 0.14 6.68
N LEU A 70 13.34 1.47 6.81
CA LEU A 70 13.20 2.38 5.67
C LEU A 70 14.37 2.21 4.69
N ASP A 71 15.59 2.05 5.20
CA ASP A 71 16.76 1.78 4.37
C ASP A 71 16.64 0.45 3.62
N ALA A 72 16.11 -0.57 4.27
CA ALA A 72 15.88 -1.87 3.64
C ALA A 72 14.85 -1.77 2.50
N ILE A 73 13.78 -1.02 2.70
CA ILE A 73 12.77 -0.77 1.67
C ILE A 73 13.38 -0.01 0.49
N ALA A 74 14.18 1.03 0.76
CA ALA A 74 14.83 1.82 -0.28
C ALA A 74 15.79 0.96 -1.12
N LEU A 75 16.61 0.12 -0.47
CA LEU A 75 17.54 -0.77 -1.14
C LEU A 75 16.79 -1.80 -2.01
N GLN A 76 15.73 -2.39 -1.49
CA GLN A 76 14.93 -3.37 -2.24
C GLN A 76 14.29 -2.73 -3.47
N SER A 77 13.78 -1.50 -3.33
CA SER A 77 13.19 -0.76 -4.44
C SER A 77 14.22 -0.45 -5.53
N GLU A 78 15.46 -0.13 -5.14
CA GLU A 78 16.56 0.14 -6.04
C GLU A 78 16.96 -1.11 -6.84
N ILE A 79 17.07 -2.26 -6.15
CA ILE A 79 17.39 -3.55 -6.76
C ILE A 79 16.34 -3.95 -7.79
N LEU A 80 15.07 -3.71 -7.49
CA LEU A 80 13.96 -4.06 -8.37
C LEU A 80 13.82 -3.15 -9.59
N GLU A 81 14.48 -2.00 -9.57
CA GLU A 81 14.38 -1.00 -10.65
C GLU A 81 12.94 -0.65 -11.00
N LEU A 82 12.12 -0.40 -9.95
CA LEU A 82 10.71 -0.10 -10.14
C LEU A 82 10.50 1.20 -10.91
N LYS A 83 9.63 1.14 -11.90
CA LYS A 83 9.35 2.27 -12.78
C LYS A 83 7.85 2.47 -12.93
N ALA A 84 7.45 3.72 -13.14
CA ALA A 84 6.07 4.07 -13.40
C ALA A 84 6.03 5.24 -14.40
N ASN A 85 4.92 5.32 -15.16
CA ASN A 85 4.70 6.39 -16.11
C ASN A 85 3.70 7.38 -15.51
N ASN A 86 4.14 8.61 -15.25
CA ASN A 86 3.29 9.65 -14.67
C ASN A 86 2.51 10.47 -15.70
N LYS A 87 2.71 10.21 -16.98
CA LYS A 87 2.07 10.94 -18.08
C LYS A 87 0.84 10.26 -18.67
N ARG A 88 0.57 9.03 -18.28
CA ARG A 88 -0.61 8.30 -18.75
C ARG A 88 -1.82 8.58 -17.85
N ALA A 89 -3.00 8.10 -18.25
CA ALA A 89 -4.20 8.14 -17.40
C ALA A 89 -3.92 7.42 -16.08
N ALA A 90 -4.38 7.99 -14.99
CA ALA A 90 -4.11 7.44 -13.67
C ALA A 90 -4.72 6.05 -13.49
N HIS A 91 -3.97 5.21 -12.81
CA HIS A 91 -4.35 3.84 -12.46
C HIS A 91 -3.85 3.59 -11.05
N GLY A 92 -4.69 3.05 -10.21
CA GLY A 92 -4.32 2.82 -8.82
C GLY A 92 -5.16 1.72 -8.18
N ALA A 93 -4.81 1.39 -6.95
CA ALA A 93 -5.50 0.37 -6.17
C ALA A 93 -6.11 0.98 -4.92
N VAL A 94 -7.32 0.54 -4.57
CA VAL A 94 -7.98 0.95 -3.33
C VAL A 94 -7.36 0.18 -2.17
N ILE A 95 -6.75 0.90 -1.23
CA ILE A 95 -6.20 0.31 -0.01
C ILE A 95 -7.31 0.11 1.01
N GLU A 96 -8.17 1.10 1.12
CA GLU A 96 -9.22 1.13 2.13
C GLU A 96 -10.35 2.03 1.64
N ALA A 97 -11.59 1.75 2.05
CA ALA A 97 -12.74 2.56 1.70
C ALA A 97 -13.72 2.61 2.85
N GLN A 98 -14.38 3.76 3.01
CA GLN A 98 -15.35 3.95 4.09
C GLN A 98 -16.38 5.01 3.70
N LEU A 99 -17.50 4.99 4.40
CA LEU A 99 -18.52 6.03 4.31
C LEU A 99 -18.32 7.01 5.45
N ASP A 100 -17.93 8.23 5.09
CA ASP A 100 -17.74 9.31 6.07
C ASP A 100 -19.04 10.12 6.18
N VAL A 101 -19.49 10.37 7.40
CA VAL A 101 -20.77 11.05 7.66
C VAL A 101 -20.80 12.47 7.06
N GLY A 102 -19.69 13.19 7.08
CA GLY A 102 -19.61 14.55 6.56
C GLY A 102 -19.21 14.66 5.10
N ARG A 103 -18.43 13.71 4.61
CA ARG A 103 -17.81 13.77 3.29
C ARG A 103 -18.40 12.79 2.27
N GLY A 104 -19.22 11.84 2.72
CA GLY A 104 -19.76 10.77 1.89
C GLY A 104 -18.78 9.63 1.68
N PRO A 105 -18.89 8.85 0.59
CA PRO A 105 -17.94 7.78 0.31
C PRO A 105 -16.52 8.32 0.10
N VAL A 106 -15.55 7.72 0.80
CA VAL A 106 -14.14 8.08 0.74
C VAL A 106 -13.32 6.81 0.49
N ALA A 107 -12.40 6.87 -0.45
CA ALA A 107 -11.47 5.77 -0.70
C ALA A 107 -10.04 6.26 -0.59
N THR A 108 -9.19 5.49 0.10
CA THR A 108 -7.76 5.71 0.10
C THR A 108 -7.17 4.90 -1.05
N VAL A 109 -6.56 5.58 -2.01
CA VAL A 109 -6.05 4.98 -3.24
C VAL A 109 -4.54 5.18 -3.32
N LEU A 110 -3.81 4.12 -3.67
CA LEU A 110 -2.40 4.21 -4.03
C LEU A 110 -2.30 4.33 -5.54
N VAL A 111 -1.82 5.47 -6.02
CA VAL A 111 -1.62 5.69 -7.46
C VAL A 111 -0.42 4.86 -7.91
N GLN A 112 -0.61 4.00 -8.89
CA GLN A 112 0.44 3.11 -9.41
C GLN A 112 1.06 3.63 -10.69
N ASN A 113 0.25 4.19 -11.57
CA ASN A 113 0.70 4.81 -12.83
C ASN A 113 -0.14 6.05 -13.11
N GLY A 114 0.40 6.95 -13.91
CA GLY A 114 -0.25 8.19 -14.29
C GLY A 114 -0.29 9.18 -13.15
N THR A 115 -1.00 10.27 -13.35
CA THR A 115 -1.21 11.31 -12.34
C THR A 115 -2.70 11.52 -12.17
N LEU A 116 -3.19 11.31 -10.95
CA LEU A 116 -4.60 11.52 -10.60
C LEU A 116 -4.79 12.98 -10.26
N LYS A 117 -5.73 13.64 -10.92
CA LYS A 117 -5.97 15.08 -10.75
C LYS A 117 -7.39 15.37 -10.31
N GLN A 118 -7.56 16.48 -9.61
CA GLN A 118 -8.89 17.00 -9.27
C GLN A 118 -9.67 17.25 -10.56
N GLY A 119 -10.91 16.80 -10.61
CA GLY A 119 -11.75 16.92 -11.79
C GLY A 119 -11.72 15.74 -12.73
N ASN A 120 -10.79 14.76 -12.54
CA ASN A 120 -10.77 13.54 -13.34
C ASN A 120 -12.03 12.69 -13.09
N ILE A 121 -12.50 12.03 -14.14
CA ILE A 121 -13.60 11.08 -14.06
C ILE A 121 -12.98 9.69 -13.97
N PHE A 122 -13.46 8.87 -13.05
CA PHE A 122 -12.85 7.57 -12.79
C PHE A 122 -13.88 6.46 -12.56
N VAL A 123 -13.41 5.23 -12.73
CA VAL A 123 -14.15 4.01 -12.39
C VAL A 123 -13.32 3.25 -11.36
N VAL A 124 -13.97 2.76 -10.31
CA VAL A 124 -13.33 1.95 -9.28
C VAL A 124 -14.27 0.81 -8.90
N GLY A 125 -13.88 -0.44 -9.25
CA GLY A 125 -14.76 -1.59 -9.06
C GLY A 125 -16.08 -1.39 -9.76
N GLU A 126 -17.18 -1.44 -9.01
CA GLU A 126 -18.53 -1.19 -9.51
C GLU A 126 -18.97 0.26 -9.35
N GLN A 127 -18.12 1.10 -8.80
CA GLN A 127 -18.42 2.50 -8.52
C GLN A 127 -17.74 3.40 -9.54
N TRP A 128 -18.21 4.63 -9.63
CA TRP A 128 -17.61 5.65 -10.48
C TRP A 128 -17.80 7.02 -9.84
N GLY A 129 -17.14 8.02 -10.37
CA GLY A 129 -17.28 9.36 -9.86
C GLY A 129 -16.35 10.35 -10.56
N LYS A 130 -16.38 11.57 -10.05
CA LYS A 130 -15.49 12.64 -10.47
C LYS A 130 -14.71 13.12 -9.25
N VAL A 131 -13.41 13.24 -9.39
CA VAL A 131 -12.55 13.65 -8.27
C VAL A 131 -12.96 15.06 -7.83
N ARG A 132 -13.57 15.14 -6.65
CA ARG A 132 -13.96 16.42 -6.04
C ARG A 132 -12.81 17.01 -5.24
N ALA A 133 -12.05 16.18 -4.55
CA ALA A 133 -10.88 16.58 -3.78
C ALA A 133 -9.95 15.39 -3.59
N LEU A 134 -8.66 15.68 -3.44
CA LEU A 134 -7.62 14.72 -3.08
C LEU A 134 -6.99 15.19 -1.78
N ILE A 135 -6.82 14.28 -0.83
CA ILE A 135 -6.23 14.57 0.48
C ILE A 135 -5.07 13.62 0.70
N ASN A 136 -3.89 14.16 0.98
CA ASN A 136 -2.70 13.35 1.18
C ASN A 136 -2.62 12.76 2.59
N ASP A 137 -1.54 12.03 2.88
CA ASP A 137 -1.31 11.38 4.18
C ASP A 137 -1.12 12.36 5.34
N LYS A 138 -0.90 13.64 5.03
CA LYS A 138 -0.77 14.72 6.03
C LYS A 138 -2.05 15.51 6.21
N SER A 139 -3.17 14.99 5.69
CA SER A 139 -4.49 15.64 5.72
C SER A 139 -4.56 16.96 4.97
N GLU A 140 -3.66 17.16 4.00
CA GLU A 140 -3.62 18.36 3.16
C GLU A 140 -4.34 18.12 1.84
N ARG A 141 -5.10 19.12 1.37
CA ARG A 141 -5.69 19.07 0.04
C ARG A 141 -4.62 19.27 -1.01
N ILE A 142 -4.60 18.38 -2.00
CA ILE A 142 -3.66 18.47 -3.12
C ILE A 142 -4.44 18.48 -4.43
N LYS A 143 -3.82 19.00 -5.49
CA LYS A 143 -4.46 19.10 -6.80
C LYS A 143 -4.22 17.88 -7.67
N GLU A 144 -3.12 17.19 -7.44
CA GLU A 144 -2.74 16.01 -8.20
C GLU A 144 -1.90 15.05 -7.37
N ALA A 145 -1.96 13.76 -7.73
CA ALA A 145 -1.17 12.70 -7.10
C ALA A 145 -0.50 11.87 -8.17
N GLY A 146 0.82 11.80 -8.12
CA GLY A 146 1.62 11.00 -9.05
C GLY A 146 1.76 9.55 -8.58
N PRO A 147 2.54 8.73 -9.32
CA PRO A 147 2.77 7.33 -8.95
C PRO A 147 3.37 7.18 -7.54
N SER A 148 2.93 6.14 -6.84
CA SER A 148 3.33 5.82 -5.46
C SER A 148 2.87 6.81 -4.39
N VAL A 149 1.93 7.70 -4.72
CA VAL A 149 1.37 8.66 -3.77
C VAL A 149 0.02 8.11 -3.26
N PRO A 150 -0.11 7.87 -1.95
CA PRO A 150 -1.41 7.50 -1.37
C PRO A 150 -2.27 8.73 -1.14
N VAL A 151 -3.53 8.67 -1.53
CA VAL A 151 -4.46 9.80 -1.36
C VAL A 151 -5.86 9.32 -1.03
N GLU A 152 -6.58 10.12 -0.25
CA GLU A 152 -8.02 9.95 -0.07
C GLU A 152 -8.74 10.65 -1.20
N VAL A 153 -9.61 9.93 -1.89
CA VAL A 153 -10.39 10.45 -3.03
C VAL A 153 -11.82 10.71 -2.59
N LEU A 154 -12.30 11.92 -2.81
CA LEU A 154 -13.68 12.32 -2.58
C LEU A 154 -14.40 12.46 -3.92
N GLY A 155 -15.71 12.22 -3.93
CA GLY A 155 -16.52 12.37 -5.15
C GLY A 155 -17.02 11.06 -5.72
N LEU A 156 -16.86 9.94 -5.00
CA LEU A 156 -17.41 8.65 -5.42
C LEU A 156 -18.94 8.64 -5.31
N ASN A 157 -19.58 7.86 -6.19
CA ASN A 157 -21.02 7.65 -6.12
C ASN A 157 -21.43 6.54 -5.14
N GLY A 158 -20.47 5.80 -4.62
CA GLY A 158 -20.68 4.73 -3.63
C GLY A 158 -19.35 4.30 -3.04
N THR A 159 -19.41 3.38 -2.07
CA THR A 159 -18.20 2.91 -1.37
C THR A 159 -17.61 1.71 -2.11
N PRO A 160 -16.38 1.81 -2.66
CA PRO A 160 -15.71 0.65 -3.27
C PRO A 160 -15.16 -0.28 -2.19
N GLU A 161 -14.61 -1.41 -2.62
CA GLU A 161 -13.98 -2.38 -1.73
C GLU A 161 -12.47 -2.27 -1.80
N ALA A 162 -11.80 -2.59 -0.70
CA ALA A 162 -10.34 -2.66 -0.67
C ALA A 162 -9.87 -3.70 -1.70
N GLY A 163 -8.84 -3.34 -2.47
CA GLY A 163 -8.34 -4.17 -3.56
C GLY A 163 -8.92 -3.84 -4.93
N ASP A 164 -10.01 -3.06 -4.99
CA ASP A 164 -10.57 -2.62 -6.27
C ASP A 164 -9.57 -1.74 -7.02
N VAL A 165 -9.63 -1.77 -8.34
CA VAL A 165 -8.74 -0.99 -9.21
C VAL A 165 -9.46 0.27 -9.66
N LEU A 166 -8.77 1.42 -9.50
CA LEU A 166 -9.25 2.71 -9.98
C LEU A 166 -8.60 3.02 -11.33
N ASN A 167 -9.43 3.42 -12.29
CA ASN A 167 -8.96 3.86 -13.61
C ASN A 167 -9.61 5.19 -13.98
N VAL A 168 -8.81 6.14 -14.44
CA VAL A 168 -9.31 7.41 -14.96
C VAL A 168 -9.80 7.20 -16.39
N VAL A 169 -10.97 7.74 -16.69
CA VAL A 169 -11.59 7.69 -18.02
C VAL A 169 -11.86 9.10 -18.52
N GLU A 170 -12.09 9.24 -19.81
CA GLU A 170 -12.26 10.58 -20.42
C GLU A 170 -13.63 11.18 -20.19
N THR A 171 -14.68 10.37 -20.14
CA THR A 171 -16.06 10.83 -20.02
C THR A 171 -16.85 9.99 -19.03
N GLU A 172 -17.95 10.59 -18.51
CA GLU A 172 -18.88 9.85 -17.64
C GLU A 172 -19.54 8.65 -18.36
N ALA A 173 -19.71 8.76 -19.67
CA ALA A 173 -20.27 7.67 -20.47
C ALA A 173 -19.35 6.43 -20.43
N GLN A 174 -18.04 6.62 -20.41
CA GLN A 174 -17.07 5.52 -20.28
C GLN A 174 -17.06 4.94 -18.86
N ALA A 175 -17.39 5.76 -17.86
CA ALA A 175 -17.43 5.32 -16.47
C ALA A 175 -18.64 4.41 -16.17
N ARG A 176 -19.70 4.55 -16.92
CA ARG A 176 -20.95 3.79 -16.71
C ARG A 176 -20.97 2.41 -17.42
#